data_81b8ee9476236d3f925eb3faea1bd399
#
_entry.id   81b8ee9476236d3f925eb3faea1bd399
#
_cell.length_a   1.000
_cell.length_b   1.000
_cell.length_c   1.000
_cell.angle_alpha   90.00
_cell.angle_beta   90.00
_cell.angle_gamma   90.00
#
_symmetry.space_group_name_H-M   'P 1'
#
loop_
_entity.id
_entity.type
_entity.pdbx_description
1 polymer ?
#
loop_
_entity_poly.entity_id
_entity_poly.type
_entity_poly.pdbx_seq_one_letter_code
_entity_poly.pdbx_strand_id
1 'polypeptide(L)'
;MFGTRTLSTITGLSLLAMGTSMTAAQADEVGDFYKGNQLTIIVGFGAGGGYGTYARLIGQHLGKYLPGKPNFVPQFMPGGGSLKMANYMYTIAPKNGTFIGMASPVLPVFQLIRSKGFKLDVRKFSYIGRMATQKHVMMVRSDTGIKTIDDIKKRVVTTAASGKGSPTFIFPTMMNALLGTKFKVITGYKGSAGGRLSLERGETQSMTSGWISWKATSPQWLKSNF
;
A
#
# COMPACT_ATOMS: atom_id res chain seq x y z
N MET A 1 -8.41 6.80 -85.90
CA MET A 1 -7.32 7.21 -84.99
C MET A 1 -7.96 7.71 -83.71
N PHE A 2 -8.17 6.86 -82.76
CA PHE A 2 -8.67 7.28 -81.46
C PHE A 2 -7.91 6.52 -80.39
N GLY A 3 -7.15 7.26 -79.57
CA GLY A 3 -6.29 6.76 -78.53
C GLY A 3 -7.01 6.44 -77.24
N THR A 4 -6.70 5.29 -76.76
CA THR A 4 -7.02 4.75 -75.44
C THR A 4 -6.27 5.47 -74.34
N ARG A 5 -6.95 6.12 -73.42
CA ARG A 5 -6.43 6.46 -72.09
C ARG A 5 -7.62 6.55 -71.16
N THR A 6 -7.83 5.57 -70.29
CA THR A 6 -8.41 5.66 -68.94
C THR A 6 -8.59 4.26 -68.35
N LEU A 7 -7.61 3.76 -67.61
CA LEU A 7 -7.75 2.67 -66.61
C LEU A 7 -6.46 2.61 -65.77
N SER A 8 -6.34 3.48 -64.78
CA SER A 8 -5.25 3.36 -63.78
C SER A 8 -5.45 4.28 -62.57
N THR A 9 -6.67 4.33 -61.95
CA THR A 9 -6.83 5.17 -60.75
C THR A 9 -7.76 4.59 -59.67
N ILE A 10 -8.07 3.31 -59.70
CA ILE A 10 -8.98 2.70 -58.67
C ILE A 10 -8.30 1.71 -57.71
N THR A 11 -7.01 1.36 -57.93
CA THR A 11 -6.34 0.33 -57.11
C THR A 11 -5.62 0.89 -55.89
N GLY A 12 -5.58 2.21 -55.68
CA GLY A 12 -4.81 2.84 -54.57
C GLY A 12 -5.57 3.10 -53.29
N LEU A 13 -6.90 2.96 -53.24
CA LEU A 13 -7.71 3.37 -52.11
C LEU A 13 -8.15 2.22 -51.19
N SER A 14 -7.91 0.98 -51.58
CA SER A 14 -8.37 -0.19 -50.84
C SER A 14 -7.36 -0.72 -49.81
N LEU A 15 -6.13 -0.23 -49.79
CA LEU A 15 -5.11 -0.70 -48.82
C LEU A 15 -4.98 0.14 -47.55
N LEU A 16 -5.63 1.31 -47.46
CA LEU A 16 -5.57 2.15 -46.25
C LEU A 16 -6.65 1.83 -45.21
N ALA A 17 -7.62 0.98 -45.54
CA ALA A 17 -8.75 0.64 -44.66
C ALA A 17 -8.48 -0.57 -43.73
N MET A 18 -7.36 -1.30 -43.89
CA MET A 18 -7.04 -2.50 -43.09
C MET A 18 -6.17 -2.27 -41.86
N GLY A 19 -5.73 -1.03 -41.59
CA GLY A 19 -4.78 -0.73 -40.52
C GLY A 19 -5.36 -0.33 -39.17
N THR A 20 -6.70 -0.13 -39.06
CA THR A 20 -7.28 0.47 -37.85
C THR A 20 -8.11 -0.47 -36.98
N SER A 21 -8.23 -1.73 -37.32
CA SER A 21 -9.09 -2.68 -36.57
C SER A 21 -8.39 -3.51 -35.48
N MET A 22 -7.06 -3.43 -35.32
CA MET A 22 -6.37 -4.28 -34.33
C MET A 22 -6.34 -3.74 -32.89
N THR A 23 -6.55 -2.45 -32.68
CA THR A 23 -6.52 -1.87 -31.32
C THR A 23 -7.85 -1.98 -30.57
N ALA A 24 -8.97 -2.09 -31.27
CA ALA A 24 -10.28 -2.24 -30.62
C ALA A 24 -10.54 -3.65 -30.05
N ALA A 25 -9.98 -4.70 -30.70
CA ALA A 25 -10.15 -6.08 -30.24
C ALA A 25 -9.46 -6.36 -28.90
N GLN A 26 -8.26 -5.79 -28.68
CA GLN A 26 -7.49 -6.01 -27.44
C GLN A 26 -8.11 -5.26 -26.24
N ALA A 27 -8.81 -4.16 -26.46
CA ALA A 27 -9.55 -3.46 -25.42
C ALA A 27 -10.83 -4.24 -25.00
N ASP A 28 -11.43 -5.00 -25.91
CA ASP A 28 -12.60 -5.83 -25.63
C ASP A 28 -12.24 -7.08 -24.78
N GLU A 29 -11.13 -7.76 -25.04
CA GLU A 29 -10.70 -8.91 -24.25
C GLU A 29 -10.46 -8.55 -22.79
N VAL A 30 -9.82 -7.42 -22.50
CA VAL A 30 -9.58 -6.94 -21.14
C VAL A 30 -10.89 -6.52 -20.49
N GLY A 31 -11.76 -5.85 -21.25
CA GLY A 31 -13.07 -5.45 -20.78
C GLY A 31 -13.94 -6.65 -20.42
N ASP A 32 -13.98 -7.65 -21.26
CA ASP A 32 -14.78 -8.86 -21.04
C ASP A 32 -14.24 -9.69 -19.88
N PHE A 33 -12.91 -9.78 -19.73
CA PHE A 33 -12.31 -10.40 -18.56
C PHE A 33 -12.76 -9.72 -17.26
N TYR A 34 -12.70 -8.40 -17.17
CA TYR A 34 -13.07 -7.68 -15.94
C TYR A 34 -14.57 -7.56 -15.71
N LYS A 35 -15.44 -7.60 -16.72
CA LYS A 35 -16.92 -7.63 -16.54
C LYS A 35 -17.40 -8.81 -15.70
N GLY A 36 -16.74 -9.98 -15.83
CA GLY A 36 -17.08 -11.19 -15.09
C GLY A 36 -16.30 -11.37 -13.78
N ASN A 37 -15.33 -10.49 -13.46
CA ASN A 37 -14.41 -10.68 -12.37
C ASN A 37 -14.43 -9.54 -11.36
N GLN A 38 -14.24 -9.91 -10.09
CA GLN A 38 -14.01 -8.97 -9.00
C GLN A 38 -12.51 -8.69 -8.87
N LEU A 39 -12.14 -7.42 -8.65
CA LEU A 39 -10.77 -7.04 -8.33
C LEU A 39 -10.60 -6.90 -6.83
N THR A 40 -9.76 -7.72 -6.24
CA THR A 40 -9.52 -7.78 -4.80
C THR A 40 -8.24 -7.03 -4.44
N ILE A 41 -8.33 -6.04 -3.53
CA ILE A 41 -7.16 -5.42 -2.91
C ILE A 41 -6.91 -6.08 -1.56
N ILE A 42 -5.80 -6.82 -1.43
CA ILE A 42 -5.40 -7.39 -0.13
C ILE A 42 -4.45 -6.43 0.59
N VAL A 43 -4.88 -5.94 1.73
CA VAL A 43 -4.16 -4.97 2.57
C VAL A 43 -3.43 -5.70 3.69
N GLY A 44 -2.12 -5.49 3.82
CA GLY A 44 -1.29 -6.15 4.84
C GLY A 44 -1.44 -5.60 6.27
N PHE A 45 -2.46 -4.78 6.52
CA PHE A 45 -2.76 -4.11 7.79
C PHE A 45 -4.25 -4.15 8.08
N GLY A 46 -4.67 -3.76 9.30
CA GLY A 46 -6.07 -3.70 9.68
C GLY A 46 -6.84 -2.56 9.01
N ALA A 47 -8.16 -2.72 8.91
CA ALA A 47 -9.06 -1.86 8.16
C ALA A 47 -9.15 -0.40 8.68
N GLY A 48 -9.00 -0.18 10.00
CA GLY A 48 -9.21 1.13 10.65
C GLY A 48 -8.02 2.10 10.58
N GLY A 49 -6.94 1.77 9.85
CA GLY A 49 -5.76 2.62 9.70
C GLY A 49 -5.67 3.27 8.33
N GLY A 50 -4.59 4.04 8.11
CA GLY A 50 -4.34 4.75 6.84
C GLY A 50 -4.35 3.82 5.61
N TYR A 51 -3.81 2.61 5.70
CA TYR A 51 -3.87 1.65 4.60
C TYR A 51 -5.30 1.25 4.23
N GLY A 52 -6.17 1.03 5.23
CA GLY A 52 -7.57 0.75 4.99
C GLY A 52 -8.31 1.92 4.34
N THR A 53 -7.97 3.16 4.73
CA THR A 53 -8.49 4.38 4.09
C THR A 53 -8.08 4.45 2.63
N TYR A 54 -6.81 4.23 2.31
CA TYR A 54 -6.33 4.20 0.93
C TYR A 54 -6.96 3.08 0.10
N ALA A 55 -7.11 1.88 0.67
CA ALA A 55 -7.73 0.76 -0.05
C ALA A 55 -9.19 1.08 -0.43
N ARG A 56 -9.94 1.69 0.48
CA ARG A 56 -11.32 2.12 0.18
C ARG A 56 -11.36 3.23 -0.87
N LEU A 57 -10.47 4.21 -0.77
CA LEU A 57 -10.39 5.29 -1.76
C LEU A 57 -10.10 4.74 -3.17
N ILE A 58 -9.12 3.85 -3.31
CA ILE A 58 -8.85 3.18 -4.59
C ILE A 58 -10.07 2.38 -5.04
N GLY A 59 -10.67 1.58 -4.15
CA GLY A 59 -11.85 0.77 -4.48
C GLY A 59 -13.02 1.59 -5.02
N GLN A 60 -13.21 2.81 -4.51
CA GLN A 60 -14.26 3.73 -4.99
C GLN A 60 -13.98 4.32 -6.37
N HIS A 61 -12.74 4.43 -6.77
CA HIS A 61 -12.36 5.17 -7.98
C HIS A 61 -11.77 4.31 -9.09
N LEU A 62 -10.90 3.35 -8.77
CA LEU A 62 -10.11 2.62 -9.78
C LEU A 62 -10.97 1.83 -10.77
N GLY A 63 -12.07 1.23 -10.31
CA GLY A 63 -12.98 0.49 -11.20
C GLY A 63 -13.56 1.31 -12.35
N LYS A 64 -13.66 2.64 -12.20
CA LYS A 64 -14.15 3.54 -13.27
C LYS A 64 -13.16 3.68 -14.43
N TYR A 65 -11.89 3.45 -14.18
CA TYR A 65 -10.79 3.61 -15.14
C TYR A 65 -10.33 2.28 -15.75
N LEU A 66 -10.88 1.16 -15.29
CA LEU A 66 -10.57 -0.15 -15.86
C LEU A 66 -11.63 -0.55 -16.89
N PRO A 67 -11.25 -1.11 -18.04
CA PRO A 67 -12.19 -1.74 -18.96
C PRO A 67 -13.04 -2.78 -18.19
N GLY A 68 -14.29 -2.94 -18.55
CA GLY A 68 -15.20 -3.86 -17.85
C GLY A 68 -15.70 -3.40 -16.48
N LYS A 69 -15.15 -2.31 -15.92
CA LYS A 69 -15.58 -1.68 -14.65
C LYS A 69 -15.75 -2.68 -13.49
N PRO A 70 -14.73 -3.47 -13.14
CA PRO A 70 -14.85 -4.51 -12.12
C PRO A 70 -15.22 -3.93 -10.75
N ASN A 71 -15.94 -4.70 -9.95
CA ASN A 71 -16.14 -4.40 -8.56
C ASN A 71 -14.84 -4.54 -7.76
N PHE A 72 -14.55 -3.56 -6.91
CA PHE A 72 -13.39 -3.56 -6.02
C PHE A 72 -13.78 -4.02 -4.63
N VAL A 73 -13.04 -5.01 -4.10
CA VAL A 73 -13.27 -5.51 -2.74
C VAL A 73 -11.98 -5.44 -1.93
N PRO A 74 -11.90 -4.60 -0.88
CA PRO A 74 -10.78 -4.59 0.03
C PRO A 74 -10.86 -5.77 1.00
N GLN A 75 -9.79 -6.56 1.11
CA GLN A 75 -9.59 -7.59 2.11
C GLN A 75 -8.41 -7.21 3.01
N PHE A 76 -8.46 -7.62 4.27
CA PHE A 76 -7.44 -7.23 5.26
C PHE A 76 -6.76 -8.47 5.83
N MET A 77 -5.44 -8.54 5.66
CA MET A 77 -4.60 -9.66 6.11
C MET A 77 -3.42 -9.14 6.94
N PRO A 78 -3.68 -8.61 8.15
CA PRO A 78 -2.62 -8.10 9.01
C PRO A 78 -1.72 -9.23 9.52
N GLY A 79 -0.44 -8.91 9.76
CA GLY A 79 0.54 -9.81 10.35
C GLY A 79 1.96 -9.51 9.89
N GLY A 80 2.91 -9.53 10.86
CA GLY A 80 4.33 -9.33 10.60
C GLY A 80 4.70 -8.00 9.93
N GLY A 81 3.87 -6.95 10.05
CA GLY A 81 4.07 -5.69 9.32
C GLY A 81 3.85 -5.82 7.81
N SER A 82 2.80 -6.52 7.40
CA SER A 82 2.39 -6.92 6.05
C SER A 82 3.09 -8.17 5.47
N LEU A 83 4.02 -8.79 6.16
CA LEU A 83 4.73 -9.96 5.64
C LEU A 83 3.78 -11.13 5.36
N LYS A 84 2.76 -11.35 6.21
CA LYS A 84 1.75 -12.40 6.00
C LYS A 84 1.05 -12.21 4.65
N MET A 85 0.57 -11.02 4.36
CA MET A 85 -0.10 -10.68 3.11
C MET A 85 0.86 -10.80 1.92
N ALA A 86 2.09 -10.29 2.05
CA ALA A 86 3.07 -10.34 0.97
C ALA A 86 3.47 -11.79 0.61
N ASN A 87 3.65 -12.66 1.61
CA ASN A 87 3.87 -14.09 1.37
C ASN A 87 2.66 -14.72 0.65
N TYR A 88 1.44 -14.43 1.09
CA TYR A 88 0.22 -14.91 0.44
C TYR A 88 0.15 -14.46 -1.03
N MET A 89 0.35 -13.18 -1.29
CA MET A 89 0.39 -12.63 -2.64
C MET A 89 1.46 -13.31 -3.51
N TYR A 90 2.61 -13.63 -2.94
CA TYR A 90 3.70 -14.25 -3.66
C TYR A 90 3.47 -15.74 -3.98
N THR A 91 2.94 -16.50 -3.01
CA THR A 91 2.91 -17.98 -3.07
C THR A 91 1.55 -18.57 -3.41
N ILE A 92 0.43 -17.89 -3.08
CA ILE A 92 -0.91 -18.49 -3.09
C ILE A 92 -1.88 -17.70 -3.98
N ALA A 93 -1.88 -16.37 -3.92
CA ALA A 93 -2.86 -15.57 -4.64
C ALA A 93 -2.83 -15.85 -6.17
N PRO A 94 -3.98 -15.90 -6.82
CA PRO A 94 -4.07 -16.02 -8.28
C PRO A 94 -3.23 -14.94 -8.99
N LYS A 95 -2.57 -15.33 -10.10
CA LYS A 95 -1.69 -14.44 -10.89
C LYS A 95 -2.36 -13.92 -12.17
N ASN A 96 -3.67 -13.95 -12.19
CA ASN A 96 -4.49 -13.61 -13.36
C ASN A 96 -4.93 -12.14 -13.45
N GLY A 97 -4.38 -11.25 -12.60
CA GLY A 97 -4.75 -9.83 -12.61
C GLY A 97 -5.92 -9.45 -11.71
N THR A 98 -6.59 -10.42 -11.04
CA THR A 98 -7.73 -10.13 -10.15
C THR A 98 -7.34 -9.79 -8.71
N PHE A 99 -6.04 -9.84 -8.37
CA PHE A 99 -5.53 -9.53 -7.03
C PHE A 99 -4.46 -8.45 -7.05
N ILE A 100 -4.60 -7.46 -6.18
CA ILE A 100 -3.62 -6.41 -5.92
C ILE A 100 -3.21 -6.47 -4.44
N GLY A 101 -1.91 -6.48 -4.16
CA GLY A 101 -1.38 -6.43 -2.80
C GLY A 101 -0.99 -5.00 -2.39
N MET A 102 -1.43 -4.58 -1.20
CA MET A 102 -1.01 -3.32 -0.59
C MET A 102 -0.09 -3.60 0.60
N ALA A 103 1.23 -3.63 0.32
CA ALA A 103 2.27 -3.95 1.28
C ALA A 103 2.87 -2.74 2.00
N SER A 104 3.64 -3.00 3.04
CA SER A 104 4.51 -2.01 3.69
C SER A 104 5.59 -1.50 2.72
N PRO A 105 5.84 -0.19 2.63
CA PRO A 105 6.91 0.36 1.78
C PRO A 105 8.31 -0.04 2.25
N VAL A 106 8.46 -0.50 3.48
CA VAL A 106 9.75 -0.99 4.01
C VAL A 106 9.94 -2.50 3.84
N LEU A 107 9.04 -3.19 3.13
CA LEU A 107 9.16 -4.61 2.86
C LEU A 107 10.47 -4.99 2.13
N PRO A 108 10.96 -4.21 1.15
CA PRO A 108 12.25 -4.47 0.52
C PRO A 108 13.42 -4.37 1.52
N VAL A 109 13.43 -3.36 2.38
CA VAL A 109 14.43 -3.22 3.45
C VAL A 109 14.36 -4.40 4.41
N PHE A 110 13.15 -4.83 4.76
CA PHE A 110 12.95 -5.96 5.65
C PHE A 110 13.48 -7.27 5.05
N GLN A 111 13.37 -7.49 3.75
CA GLN A 111 13.99 -8.63 3.08
C GLN A 111 15.53 -8.58 3.17
N LEU A 112 16.15 -7.41 3.02
CA LEU A 112 17.60 -7.25 3.09
C LEU A 112 18.17 -7.64 4.47
N ILE A 113 17.46 -7.33 5.55
CA ILE A 113 17.86 -7.73 6.92
C ILE A 113 17.52 -9.18 7.24
N ARG A 114 17.00 -9.94 6.28
CA ARG A 114 16.77 -11.40 6.33
C ARG A 114 16.00 -11.86 7.56
N SER A 115 14.85 -11.25 7.84
CA SER A 115 13.96 -11.72 8.89
C SER A 115 13.43 -13.12 8.60
N LYS A 116 13.31 -13.93 9.64
CA LYS A 116 12.64 -15.23 9.58
C LYS A 116 11.20 -15.06 9.03
N GLY A 117 10.71 -16.06 8.29
CA GLY A 117 9.35 -16.05 7.72
C GLY A 117 9.23 -15.44 6.33
N PHE A 118 10.32 -14.99 5.70
CA PHE A 118 10.34 -14.57 4.30
C PHE A 118 10.25 -15.80 3.38
N LYS A 119 9.16 -15.88 2.59
CA LYS A 119 8.94 -16.89 1.55
C LYS A 119 8.81 -16.25 0.17
N LEU A 120 9.23 -15.00 0.03
CA LEU A 120 9.07 -14.18 -1.18
C LEU A 120 10.38 -13.51 -1.59
N ASP A 121 10.43 -13.09 -2.84
CA ASP A 121 11.45 -12.17 -3.36
C ASP A 121 10.76 -10.89 -3.85
N VAL A 122 10.99 -9.77 -3.17
CA VAL A 122 10.36 -8.49 -3.51
C VAL A 122 10.69 -8.01 -4.93
N ARG A 123 11.82 -8.45 -5.50
CA ARG A 123 12.25 -8.12 -6.87
C ARG A 123 11.36 -8.75 -7.94
N LYS A 124 10.62 -9.82 -7.58
CA LYS A 124 9.71 -10.57 -8.46
C LYS A 124 8.27 -10.09 -8.39
N PHE A 125 7.97 -9.02 -7.65
CA PHE A 125 6.66 -8.41 -7.70
C PHE A 125 6.52 -7.46 -8.90
N SER A 126 5.34 -7.47 -9.53
CA SER A 126 4.94 -6.43 -10.48
C SER A 126 4.43 -5.23 -9.70
N TYR A 127 5.25 -4.17 -9.62
CA TYR A 127 4.86 -2.93 -8.94
C TYR A 127 4.05 -2.05 -9.89
N ILE A 128 2.77 -1.84 -9.57
CA ILE A 128 1.85 -1.05 -10.41
C ILE A 128 1.81 0.44 -10.05
N GLY A 129 2.27 0.81 -8.85
CA GLY A 129 2.32 2.22 -8.48
C GLY A 129 2.48 2.48 -6.99
N ARG A 130 2.58 3.76 -6.66
CA ARG A 130 2.63 4.28 -5.30
C ARG A 130 1.51 5.31 -5.11
N MET A 131 0.65 5.11 -4.11
CA MET A 131 -0.51 5.97 -3.86
C MET A 131 -0.16 7.29 -3.20
N ALA A 132 0.86 7.32 -2.34
CA ALA A 132 1.29 8.53 -1.64
C ALA A 132 2.73 8.41 -1.16
N THR A 133 3.41 9.57 -1.08
CA THR A 133 4.64 9.71 -0.29
C THR A 133 4.23 10.02 1.15
N GLN A 134 4.77 9.27 2.10
CA GLN A 134 4.44 9.48 3.51
C GLN A 134 5.65 10.00 4.29
N LYS A 135 5.45 11.08 5.01
CA LYS A 135 6.32 11.49 6.11
C LYS A 135 5.84 10.79 7.38
N HIS A 136 6.72 10.10 8.07
CA HIS A 136 6.40 9.43 9.33
C HIS A 136 6.72 10.37 10.50
N VAL A 137 5.81 10.42 11.45
CA VAL A 137 5.89 11.24 12.66
C VAL A 137 5.71 10.33 13.87
N MET A 138 6.59 10.48 14.85
CA MET A 138 6.44 9.87 16.17
C MET A 138 5.53 10.76 17.01
N MET A 139 4.45 10.22 17.53
CA MET A 139 3.65 10.85 18.58
C MET A 139 3.97 10.20 19.92
N VAL A 140 4.06 11.03 20.95
CA VAL A 140 4.26 10.63 22.34
C VAL A 140 3.16 11.27 23.16
N ARG A 141 2.57 10.52 24.09
CA ARG A 141 1.53 11.03 24.98
C ARG A 141 2.07 12.19 25.83
N SER A 142 1.29 13.25 25.97
CA SER A 142 1.69 14.44 26.71
C SER A 142 1.89 14.19 28.22
N ASP A 143 1.12 13.26 28.80
CA ASP A 143 1.21 12.88 30.22
C ASP A 143 2.53 12.16 30.58
N THR A 144 3.32 11.76 29.59
CA THR A 144 4.65 11.19 29.82
C THR A 144 5.69 12.22 30.23
N GLY A 145 5.44 13.50 30.03
CA GLY A 145 6.40 14.59 30.23
C GLY A 145 7.59 14.58 29.27
N ILE A 146 7.56 13.77 28.19
CA ILE A 146 8.57 13.74 27.13
C ILE A 146 8.28 14.88 26.17
N LYS A 147 9.24 15.75 25.96
CA LYS A 147 9.12 16.92 25.06
C LYS A 147 10.14 16.89 23.91
N THR A 148 11.26 16.22 24.12
CA THR A 148 12.38 16.21 23.19
C THR A 148 12.88 14.79 22.94
N ILE A 149 13.67 14.61 21.89
CA ILE A 149 14.34 13.34 21.62
C ILE A 149 15.36 12.97 22.70
N ASP A 150 15.96 13.98 23.37
CA ASP A 150 16.93 13.76 24.44
C ASP A 150 16.27 13.18 25.69
N ASP A 151 14.99 13.43 25.92
CA ASP A 151 14.25 12.81 27.00
C ASP A 151 14.11 11.29 26.76
N ILE A 152 13.95 10.87 25.49
CA ILE A 152 13.85 9.46 25.10
C ILE A 152 15.22 8.73 25.20
N LYS A 153 16.32 9.47 25.15
CA LYS A 153 17.66 8.92 25.43
C LYS A 153 17.88 8.60 26.91
N LYS A 154 17.20 9.33 27.80
CA LYS A 154 17.37 9.20 29.26
C LYS A 154 16.56 8.07 29.87
N ARG A 155 15.38 7.76 29.32
CA ARG A 155 14.47 6.76 29.88
C ARG A 155 13.81 5.88 28.81
N VAL A 156 13.34 4.69 29.22
CA VAL A 156 12.61 3.78 28.34
C VAL A 156 11.23 4.35 28.00
N VAL A 157 10.88 4.33 26.72
CA VAL A 157 9.57 4.75 26.19
C VAL A 157 8.97 3.61 25.41
N THR A 158 7.80 3.13 25.82
CA THR A 158 7.10 2.08 25.09
C THR A 158 6.48 2.63 23.81
N THR A 159 6.61 1.90 22.69
CA THR A 159 6.07 2.29 21.41
C THR A 159 5.32 1.15 20.73
N ALA A 160 4.12 1.43 20.21
CA ALA A 160 3.28 0.45 19.54
C ALA A 160 3.77 0.15 18.12
N ALA A 161 3.84 -1.13 17.74
CA ALA A 161 4.22 -1.56 16.40
C ALA A 161 3.34 -2.70 15.88
N SER A 162 3.09 -2.72 14.58
CA SER A 162 2.29 -3.76 13.93
C SER A 162 3.08 -5.01 13.54
N GLY A 163 4.40 -5.00 13.72
CA GLY A 163 5.30 -6.12 13.43
C GLY A 163 6.63 -5.66 12.84
N LYS A 164 7.61 -6.56 12.81
CA LYS A 164 9.00 -6.23 12.44
C LYS A 164 9.16 -5.66 11.03
N GLY A 165 8.29 -6.02 10.08
CA GLY A 165 8.27 -5.50 8.71
C GLY A 165 7.53 -4.17 8.52
N SER A 166 7.21 -3.45 9.59
CA SER A 166 6.49 -2.19 9.51
C SER A 166 7.35 -0.98 9.84
N PRO A 167 7.04 0.21 9.30
CA PRO A 167 7.67 1.46 9.71
C PRO A 167 7.57 1.73 11.21
N THR A 168 6.46 1.30 11.85
CA THR A 168 6.23 1.45 13.29
C THR A 168 7.21 0.66 14.16
N PHE A 169 7.85 -0.36 13.60
CA PHE A 169 8.94 -1.10 14.26
C PHE A 169 10.31 -0.58 13.82
N ILE A 170 10.52 -0.44 12.53
CA ILE A 170 11.84 -0.14 11.97
C ILE A 170 12.33 1.23 12.42
N PHE A 171 11.50 2.26 12.38
CA PHE A 171 11.95 3.61 12.73
C PHE A 171 12.36 3.76 14.19
N PRO A 172 11.59 3.37 15.21
CA PRO A 172 12.06 3.46 16.59
C PRO A 172 13.29 2.58 16.84
N THR A 173 13.41 1.42 16.18
CA THR A 173 14.61 0.58 16.27
C THR A 173 15.83 1.27 15.67
N MET A 174 15.69 1.93 14.52
CA MET A 174 16.76 2.74 13.92
C MET A 174 17.12 3.93 14.80
N MET A 175 16.15 4.62 15.39
CA MET A 175 16.40 5.71 16.33
C MET A 175 17.19 5.24 17.55
N ASN A 176 16.89 4.05 18.08
CA ASN A 176 17.69 3.48 19.16
C ASN A 176 19.15 3.24 18.74
N ALA A 177 19.37 2.68 17.54
CA ALA A 177 20.70 2.38 17.05
C ALA A 177 21.53 3.63 16.67
N LEU A 178 20.89 4.62 16.04
CA LEU A 178 21.58 5.76 15.46
C LEU A 178 21.63 6.98 16.39
N LEU A 179 20.63 7.15 17.25
CA LEU A 179 20.48 8.34 18.11
C LEU A 179 20.59 8.02 19.60
N GLY A 180 20.73 6.75 19.96
CA GLY A 180 20.81 6.34 21.37
C GLY A 180 19.51 6.45 22.14
N THR A 181 18.36 6.51 21.45
CA THR A 181 17.04 6.52 22.11
C THR A 181 16.77 5.16 22.78
N LYS A 182 15.83 5.13 23.72
CA LYS A 182 15.49 3.94 24.49
C LYS A 182 14.04 3.49 24.26
N PHE A 183 13.63 3.38 22.99
CA PHE A 183 12.31 2.85 22.66
C PHE A 183 12.23 1.35 22.97
N LYS A 184 11.22 0.94 23.76
CA LYS A 184 10.81 -0.46 23.92
C LYS A 184 9.66 -0.72 22.96
N VAL A 185 9.95 -1.42 21.85
CA VAL A 185 8.96 -1.64 20.78
C VAL A 185 8.07 -2.83 21.13
N ILE A 186 6.78 -2.59 21.30
CA ILE A 186 5.74 -3.60 21.57
C ILE A 186 5.05 -3.95 20.26
N THR A 187 5.18 -5.18 19.80
CA THR A 187 4.60 -5.67 18.54
C THR A 187 3.27 -6.39 18.77
N GLY A 188 2.49 -6.61 17.66
CA GLY A 188 1.25 -7.38 17.70
C GLY A 188 0.01 -6.56 17.37
N TYR A 189 0.10 -5.25 17.31
CA TYR A 189 -1.04 -4.40 16.93
C TYR A 189 -1.39 -4.59 15.45
N LYS A 190 -2.69 -4.70 15.13
CA LYS A 190 -3.19 -4.98 13.77
C LYS A 190 -3.12 -3.78 12.80
N GLY A 191 -2.17 -2.87 13.00
CA GLY A 191 -1.99 -1.64 12.21
C GLY A 191 -2.13 -0.39 13.07
N SER A 192 -2.21 0.79 12.44
CA SER A 192 -2.24 2.06 13.16
C SER A 192 -3.47 2.25 14.06
N ALA A 193 -4.61 1.64 13.73
CA ALA A 193 -5.79 1.71 14.60
C ALA A 193 -5.56 1.03 15.96
N GLY A 194 -5.00 -0.18 15.94
CA GLY A 194 -4.68 -0.90 17.19
C GLY A 194 -3.61 -0.19 18.01
N GLY A 195 -2.59 0.36 17.35
CA GLY A 195 -1.56 1.14 18.03
C GLY A 195 -2.10 2.46 18.62
N ARG A 196 -3.03 3.12 17.94
CA ARG A 196 -3.74 4.30 18.47
C ARG A 196 -4.53 3.98 19.74
N LEU A 197 -5.32 2.89 19.68
CA LEU A 197 -6.10 2.43 20.81
C LEU A 197 -5.21 2.12 22.02
N SER A 198 -4.02 1.56 21.81
CA SER A 198 -3.05 1.31 22.88
C SER A 198 -2.53 2.61 23.53
N LEU A 199 -2.36 3.68 22.73
CA LEU A 199 -2.04 5.00 23.27
C LEU A 199 -3.18 5.55 24.12
N GLU A 200 -4.42 5.50 23.62
CA GLU A 200 -5.62 5.97 24.34
C GLU A 200 -5.81 5.26 25.69
N ARG A 201 -5.51 3.97 25.73
CA ARG A 201 -5.60 3.13 26.94
C ARG A 201 -4.39 3.23 27.87
N GLY A 202 -3.33 3.94 27.46
CA GLY A 202 -2.09 4.00 28.24
C GLY A 202 -1.23 2.74 28.20
N GLU A 203 -1.56 1.74 27.34
CA GLU A 203 -0.76 0.51 27.18
C GLU A 203 0.62 0.82 26.59
N THR A 204 0.70 1.80 25.71
CA THR A 204 1.96 2.32 25.16
C THR A 204 2.03 3.84 25.27
N GLN A 205 3.24 4.38 25.29
CA GLN A 205 3.50 5.80 25.48
C GLN A 205 3.67 6.55 24.16
N SER A 206 4.01 5.83 23.09
CA SER A 206 4.29 6.43 21.79
C SER A 206 3.91 5.52 20.63
N MET A 207 3.82 6.10 19.44
CA MET A 207 3.65 5.37 18.20
C MET A 207 4.11 6.21 17.01
N THR A 208 4.76 5.56 16.05
CA THR A 208 5.05 6.13 14.73
C THR A 208 3.90 5.88 13.76
N SER A 209 3.48 6.88 13.00
CA SER A 209 2.56 6.70 11.87
C SER A 209 2.82 7.74 10.78
N GLY A 210 2.26 7.52 9.59
CA GLY A 210 2.30 8.53 8.53
C GLY A 210 1.53 9.79 8.92
N TRP A 211 2.04 10.97 8.61
CA TRP A 211 1.40 12.24 8.92
C TRP A 211 -0.03 12.34 8.39
N ILE A 212 -0.24 11.91 7.13
CA ILE A 212 -1.58 11.86 6.53
C ILE A 212 -2.51 10.93 7.32
N SER A 213 -1.99 9.79 7.80
CA SER A 213 -2.77 8.86 8.63
C SER A 213 -3.20 9.52 9.95
N TRP A 214 -2.29 10.23 10.63
CA TRP A 214 -2.63 10.98 11.85
C TRP A 214 -3.73 12.01 11.61
N LYS A 215 -3.62 12.81 10.55
CA LYS A 215 -4.65 13.80 10.18
C LYS A 215 -6.02 13.17 9.89
N ALA A 216 -6.03 12.05 9.20
CA ALA A 216 -7.27 11.39 8.79
C ALA A 216 -7.96 10.61 9.91
N THR A 217 -7.20 10.07 10.87
CA THR A 217 -7.74 9.11 11.86
C THR A 217 -7.70 9.61 13.29
N SER A 218 -7.00 10.70 13.58
CA SER A 218 -6.90 11.30 14.92
C SER A 218 -6.74 12.83 14.84
N PRO A 219 -7.58 13.55 14.08
CA PRO A 219 -7.46 14.99 13.93
C PRO A 219 -7.58 15.74 15.24
N GLN A 220 -8.32 15.19 16.22
CA GLN A 220 -8.50 15.75 17.55
C GLN A 220 -7.17 15.84 18.33
N TRP A 221 -6.27 14.87 18.16
CA TRP A 221 -4.97 14.86 18.85
C TRP A 221 -4.01 15.96 18.37
N LEU A 222 -4.23 16.44 17.14
CA LEU A 222 -3.44 17.56 16.59
C LEU A 222 -3.91 18.92 17.11
N LYS A 223 -5.09 18.96 17.73
CA LYS A 223 -5.71 20.18 18.28
C LYS A 223 -5.73 20.20 19.81
N SER A 224 -5.47 19.06 20.44
CA SER A 224 -5.46 18.90 21.90
C SER A 224 -4.04 18.62 22.39
N ASN A 225 -3.84 18.74 23.68
CA ASN A 225 -2.62 18.32 24.38
C ASN A 225 -2.67 16.82 24.74
N PHE A 226 -2.98 15.96 23.75
CA PHE A 226 -3.01 14.50 23.93
C PHE A 226 -1.63 13.94 24.24
#